data_9c7f70bee966c4b53bf0c4c1374d3ba9
#
_entry.id   9c7f70bee966c4b53bf0c4c1374d3ba9
#
_cell.length_a   1.000
_cell.length_b   1.000
_cell.length_c   1.000
_cell.angle_alpha   90.00
_cell.angle_beta   90.00
_cell.angle_gamma   90.00
#
_symmetry.space_group_name_H-M   'P 1'
#
loop_
_entity.id
_entity.type
_entity.pdbx_description
1 polymer ?
#
loop_
_entity_poly.entity_id
_entity_poly.type
_entity_poly.pdbx_seq_one_letter_code
_entity_poly.pdbx_strand_id
1 'polypeptide(L)' 'MLYPSIDKLLNVVDSKYMLVHIASIRSKQMHDTNHYQMNEKDYVNKKELGRALEEVDKGLIKVIKKDN' A
#
# COMPACT_ATOMS: atom_id res chain seq x y z
N MET A 1 1.75 6.76 -11.80
CA MET A 1 2.39 6.82 -10.48
C MET A 1 3.81 6.28 -10.58
N LEU A 2 4.79 7.09 -10.17
CA LEU A 2 6.19 6.71 -10.29
C LEU A 2 6.75 6.12 -9.00
N TYR A 3 6.14 6.39 -7.87
CA TYR A 3 6.61 5.90 -6.59
C TYR A 3 5.42 5.45 -5.74
N PRO A 4 5.51 4.32 -5.07
CA PRO A 4 6.61 3.36 -5.18
C PRO A 4 6.56 2.59 -6.49
N SER A 5 7.69 1.98 -6.86
CA SER A 5 7.77 1.17 -8.09
C SER A 5 6.93 -0.09 -7.94
N ILE A 6 6.07 -0.35 -8.90
CA ILE A 6 5.24 -1.56 -8.90
C ILE A 6 6.10 -2.81 -8.96
N ASP A 7 7.20 -2.76 -9.73
CA ASP A 7 8.12 -3.90 -9.82
C ASP A 7 8.73 -4.25 -8.47
N LYS A 8 9.09 -3.26 -7.68
CA LYS A 8 9.59 -3.49 -6.32
C LYS A 8 8.52 -4.08 -5.40
N LEU A 9 7.29 -3.59 -5.53
CA LEU A 9 6.19 -4.07 -4.70
C LEU A 9 5.85 -5.52 -5.00
N LEU A 10 6.08 -5.98 -6.23
CA LEU A 10 5.84 -7.37 -6.60
C LEU A 10 6.82 -8.32 -5.92
N ASN A 11 7.91 -7.82 -5.33
CA ASN A 11 8.76 -8.63 -4.47
C ASN A 11 8.13 -8.89 -3.10
N VAL A 12 7.20 -8.03 -2.69
CA VAL A 12 6.49 -8.17 -1.40
C VAL A 12 5.19 -8.94 -1.59
N VAL A 13 4.50 -8.66 -2.68
CA VAL A 13 3.22 -9.30 -3.02
C VAL A 13 3.35 -9.93 -4.40
N ASP A 14 3.24 -11.24 -4.49
CA ASP A 14 3.52 -12.00 -5.72
C ASP A 14 2.62 -11.66 -6.90
N SER A 15 1.44 -11.14 -6.63
CA SER A 15 0.43 -10.91 -7.64
C SER A 15 0.09 -9.43 -7.72
N LYS A 16 0.15 -8.89 -8.93
CA LYS A 16 -0.27 -7.51 -9.18
C LYS A 16 -1.74 -7.30 -8.79
N TYR A 17 -2.56 -8.30 -9.04
CA TYR A 17 -3.97 -8.28 -8.65
C TYR A 17 -4.12 -8.13 -7.14
N MET A 18 -3.38 -8.96 -6.38
CA MET A 18 -3.42 -8.90 -4.92
C MET A 18 -2.87 -7.57 -4.39
N LEU A 19 -1.83 -7.04 -5.02
CA LEU A 19 -1.28 -5.75 -4.64
C LEU A 19 -2.34 -4.65 -4.77
N VAL A 20 -3.05 -4.62 -5.89
CA VAL A 20 -4.11 -3.63 -6.11
C VAL A 20 -5.24 -3.82 -5.11
N HIS A 21 -5.60 -5.06 -4.83
CA HIS A 21 -6.66 -5.39 -3.87
C HIS A 21 -6.31 -4.88 -2.46
N ILE A 22 -5.10 -5.17 -2.00
CA ILE A 22 -4.63 -4.74 -0.68
C ILE A 22 -4.59 -3.21 -0.61
N ALA A 23 -4.04 -2.57 -1.62
CA ALA A 23 -3.95 -1.12 -1.66
C ALA A 23 -5.33 -0.47 -1.69
N SER A 24 -6.28 -1.07 -2.38
CA SER A 24 -7.65 -0.55 -2.46
C SER A 24 -8.35 -0.61 -1.10
N ILE A 25 -8.21 -1.73 -0.40
CA ILE A 25 -8.79 -1.89 0.94
C ILE A 25 -8.19 -0.84 1.88
N ARG A 26 -6.87 -0.69 1.86
CA ARG A 26 -6.20 0.25 2.75
C ARG A 26 -6.56 1.70 2.42
N SER A 27 -6.64 2.04 1.13
CA SER A 27 -7.00 3.40 0.73
C SER A 27 -8.42 3.75 1.19
N LYS A 28 -9.34 2.78 1.14
CA LYS A 28 -10.69 2.98 1.66
C LYS A 28 -10.68 3.22 3.17
N GLN A 29 -9.88 2.48 3.91
CA GLN A 29 -9.72 2.70 5.34
C GLN A 29 -9.19 4.11 5.64
N MET A 30 -8.17 4.55 4.89
CA MET A 30 -7.63 5.91 5.05
C MET A 30 -8.71 6.96 4.81
N HIS A 31 -9.50 6.77 3.77
CA HIS A 31 -10.56 7.70 3.42
C HIS A 31 -11.65 7.75 4.49
N ASP A 32 -12.05 6.58 4.98
CA ASP A 32 -13.15 6.48 5.95
C ASP A 32 -12.76 6.93 7.36
N THR A 33 -11.51 6.68 7.76
CA THR A 33 -11.06 6.92 9.14
C THR A 33 -10.13 8.11 9.28
N ASN A 34 -9.61 8.65 8.19
CA ASN A 34 -8.56 9.67 8.18
C ASN A 34 -7.31 9.24 8.96
N HIS A 35 -7.10 7.94 9.08
CA HIS A 35 -5.95 7.41 9.82
C HIS A 35 -4.84 6.99 8.86
N TYR A 36 -3.64 7.51 9.09
CA TYR A 36 -2.45 7.20 8.32
C TYR A 36 -1.38 6.67 9.25
N GLN A 37 -0.60 5.69 8.78
CA GLN A 37 0.44 5.07 9.60
C GLN A 37 1.74 5.86 9.64
N MET A 38 1.90 6.83 8.74
CA MET A 38 3.04 7.72 8.71
C MET A 38 2.58 9.18 8.80
N ASN A 39 3.51 10.08 9.11
CA ASN A 39 3.23 11.51 9.09
C ASN A 39 2.92 11.96 7.65
N GLU A 40 2.07 12.97 7.54
CA GLU A 40 1.68 13.55 6.25
C GLU A 40 2.90 13.85 5.36
N LYS A 41 3.93 14.45 5.94
CA LYS A 41 5.13 14.87 5.21
C LYS A 41 6.01 13.70 4.78
N ASP A 42 5.81 12.52 5.35
CA ASP A 42 6.61 11.34 5.01
C ASP A 42 6.07 10.60 3.79
N TYR A 43 4.86 10.95 3.35
CA TYR A 43 4.30 10.39 2.12
C TYR A 43 4.73 11.21 0.91
N VAL A 44 5.16 10.50 -0.14
CA VAL A 44 5.45 11.12 -1.43
C VAL A 44 4.16 11.39 -2.19
N ASN A 45 3.22 10.44 -2.13
CA ASN A 45 1.93 10.56 -2.80
C ASN A 45 0.93 11.33 -1.93
N LYS A 46 0.04 12.06 -2.58
CA LYS A 46 -1.01 12.80 -1.89
C LYS A 46 -2.33 12.06 -1.84
N LYS A 47 -2.53 11.12 -2.77
CA LYS A 47 -3.77 10.35 -2.85
C LYS A 47 -3.65 9.06 -2.04
N GLU A 48 -4.79 8.61 -1.50
CA GLU A 48 -4.83 7.46 -0.60
C GLU A 48 -4.27 6.20 -1.24
N LEU A 49 -4.58 5.93 -2.52
CA LEU A 49 -4.10 4.72 -3.17
C LEU A 49 -2.57 4.69 -3.22
N GLY A 50 -1.96 5.81 -3.60
CA GLY A 50 -0.51 5.92 -3.61
C GLY A 50 0.09 5.76 -2.22
N ARG A 51 -0.56 6.36 -1.22
CA ARG A 51 -0.11 6.24 0.18
C ARG A 51 -0.23 4.81 0.69
N ALA A 52 -1.28 4.09 0.29
CA ALA A 52 -1.42 2.69 0.64
C ALA A 52 -0.28 1.85 0.06
N LEU A 53 0.10 2.11 -1.18
CA LEU A 53 1.23 1.43 -1.80
C LEU A 53 2.55 1.76 -1.09
N GLU A 54 2.72 3.00 -0.63
CA GLU A 54 3.89 3.38 0.16
C GLU A 54 3.94 2.62 1.48
N GLU A 55 2.80 2.41 2.12
CA GLU A 55 2.74 1.63 3.35
C GLU A 55 3.10 0.17 3.12
N VAL A 56 2.70 -0.40 1.98
CA VAL A 56 3.13 -1.76 1.61
C VAL A 56 4.64 -1.80 1.43
N ASP A 57 5.20 -0.81 0.73
CA ASP A 57 6.64 -0.72 0.48
C ASP A 57 7.44 -0.63 1.78
N LYS A 58 6.93 0.09 2.76
CA LYS A 58 7.59 0.29 4.06
C LYS A 58 7.36 -0.87 5.03
N GLY A 59 6.61 -1.88 4.63
CA GLY A 59 6.32 -3.02 5.51
C GLY A 59 5.32 -2.72 6.60
N LEU A 60 4.54 -1.66 6.46
CA LEU A 60 3.54 -1.26 7.46
C LEU A 60 2.23 -2.04 7.32
N ILE A 61 2.05 -2.70 6.19
CA ILE A 61 0.90 -3.57 5.94
C ILE A 61 1.43 -4.98 5.82
N LYS A 62 0.95 -5.86 6.69
CA LYS A 62 1.32 -7.27 6.64
C LYS A 62 0.50 -7.99 5.57
N VAL A 63 1.21 -8.64 4.66
CA VAL A 63 0.59 -9.50 3.66
C VAL A 63 0.77 -10.93 4.12
N ILE A 64 -0.34 -11.59 4.44
CA ILE A 64 -0.30 -12.97 4.90
C ILE A 64 -0.50 -13.86 3.69
N LYS A 65 0.55 -14.63 3.36
CA LYS A 65 0.43 -15.65 2.33
C LYS A 65 -0.15 -16.90 2.94
N LYS A 66 -1.22 -17.38 2.35
CA LYS A 66 -1.73 -18.70 2.69
C LYS A 66 -0.95 -19.73 1.88
N ASP A 67 -0.18 -20.54 2.57
CA ASP A 67 0.38 -21.74 1.98
C ASP A 67 -0.71 -22.80 1.99
N ASN A 68 -1.10 -23.20 0.82
CA ASN A 68 -2.01 -24.34 0.69
C ASN A 68 -1.20 -25.59 0.45
#